data_b31936a44d54407d00239d4dc6a42084
#
_entry.id   b31936a44d54407d00239d4dc6a42084
#
_cell.length_a   1.000
_cell.length_b   1.000
_cell.length_c   1.000
_cell.angle_alpha   90.00
_cell.angle_beta   90.00
_cell.angle_gamma   90.00
#
_symmetry.space_group_name_H-M   'P 1'
#
loop_
_entity.id
_entity.type
_entity.pdbx_description
1 polymer ?
#
loop_
_entity_poly.entity_id
_entity_poly.type
_entity_poly.pdbx_seq_one_letter_code
_entity_poly.pdbx_strand_id
1 'polypeptide(L)' 'MKNMRTDGKRCFVCGPSNSIGLKLVFRMDDDVCRSEFIPDTMHCGYDGVTHGGIIFSVLDDVMANWIYLKGIRA' A
#
# COMPACT_ATOMS: atom_id res chain seq x y z
N MET A 1 2.73 -3.48 12.70
CA MET A 1 3.72 -2.41 12.73
C MET A 1 3.34 -1.36 11.71
N LYS A 2 3.39 -0.12 12.09
CA LYS A 2 3.05 0.91 11.14
C LYS A 2 4.24 1.27 10.27
N ASN A 3 3.95 1.88 9.13
CA ASN A 3 4.97 2.35 8.22
C ASN A 3 5.78 3.48 8.85
N MET A 4 7.09 3.31 8.91
CA MET A 4 7.97 4.26 9.58
C MET A 4 8.55 5.32 8.64
N ARG A 5 8.17 5.29 7.38
CA ARG A 5 8.66 6.28 6.42
C ARG A 5 8.00 7.62 6.68
N THR A 6 8.84 8.66 6.79
CA THR A 6 8.33 10.02 6.99
C THR A 6 8.07 10.73 5.67
N ASP A 7 8.77 10.32 4.61
CA ASP A 7 8.63 10.91 3.28
C ASP A 7 7.43 10.36 2.50
N GLY A 8 6.78 9.32 3.03
CA GLY A 8 5.65 8.69 2.39
C GLY A 8 4.29 9.10 2.92
N LYS A 9 4.20 10.21 3.66
CA LYS A 9 2.94 10.61 4.29
C LYS A 9 1.83 10.89 3.29
N ARG A 10 2.17 11.30 2.08
CA ARG A 10 1.22 11.62 1.02
C ARG A 10 1.11 10.54 -0.03
N CYS A 11 1.74 9.40 0.18
CA CYS A 11 1.65 8.30 -0.77
C CYS A 11 0.19 7.91 -0.98
N PHE A 12 -0.20 7.73 -2.23
CA PHE A 12 -1.57 7.35 -2.55
C PHE A 12 -1.96 6.02 -1.90
N VAL A 13 -1.03 5.08 -1.82
CA VAL A 13 -1.34 3.75 -1.29
C VAL A 13 -1.26 3.71 0.22
N CYS A 14 -0.16 4.22 0.80
CA CYS A 14 0.10 4.02 2.23
C CYS A 14 0.17 5.32 3.03
N GLY A 15 0.04 6.48 2.40
CA GLY A 15 0.18 7.75 3.10
C GLY A 15 -1.04 8.11 3.92
N PRO A 16 -0.91 8.25 5.23
CA PRO A 16 -2.07 8.59 6.07
C PRO A 16 -2.56 10.02 5.85
N SER A 17 -1.75 10.88 5.24
CA SER A 17 -2.11 12.28 5.00
C SER A 17 -2.74 12.51 3.63
N ASN A 18 -2.85 11.48 2.80
CA ASN A 18 -3.50 11.64 1.50
C ASN A 18 -5.00 11.38 1.66
N SER A 19 -5.80 12.41 1.50
CA SER A 19 -7.25 12.34 1.78
C SER A 19 -7.99 11.37 0.88
N ILE A 20 -7.47 11.09 -0.33
CA ILE A 20 -8.10 10.13 -1.24
C ILE A 20 -7.29 8.84 -1.33
N GLY A 21 -6.32 8.67 -0.45
CA GLY A 21 -5.44 7.50 -0.49
C GLY A 21 -6.07 6.27 0.12
N LEU A 22 -5.45 5.14 -0.14
CA LEU A 22 -5.91 3.85 0.39
C LEU A 22 -5.53 3.67 1.85
N LYS A 23 -4.52 4.38 2.31
CA LYS A 23 -4.06 4.42 3.70
C LYS A 23 -3.73 3.05 4.26
N LEU A 24 -3.11 2.22 3.43
CA LEU A 24 -2.72 0.88 3.85
C LEU A 24 -1.56 0.95 4.83
N VAL A 25 -1.57 0.04 5.78
CA VAL A 25 -0.50 -0.12 6.75
C VAL A 25 0.21 -1.43 6.44
N PHE A 26 1.52 -1.38 6.28
CA PHE A 26 2.33 -2.57 5.97
C PHE A 26 3.10 -2.98 7.22
N ARG A 27 3.21 -4.29 7.42
CA ARG A 27 3.96 -4.82 8.55
C ARG A 27 4.80 -6.01 8.10
N MET A 28 5.93 -6.18 8.77
CA MET A 28 6.78 -7.35 8.56
C MET A 28 6.41 -8.42 9.58
N ASP A 29 6.25 -9.63 9.08
CA ASP A 29 6.02 -10.81 9.90
C ASP A 29 7.09 -11.81 9.48
N ASP A 30 8.19 -11.86 10.24
CA ASP A 30 9.44 -12.51 9.83
C ASP A 30 9.91 -11.90 8.50
N ASP A 31 9.95 -12.67 7.43
CA ASP A 31 10.40 -12.16 6.13
C ASP A 31 9.24 -11.83 5.19
N VAL A 32 8.03 -11.75 5.72
CA VAL A 32 6.84 -11.51 4.91
C VAL A 32 6.27 -10.12 5.20
N CYS A 33 6.09 -9.33 4.15
CA CYS A 33 5.42 -8.04 4.28
C CYS A 33 3.93 -8.24 4.03
N ARG A 34 3.11 -7.79 4.98
CA ARG A 34 1.68 -8.01 4.95
C ARG A 34 0.91 -6.72 5.02
N SER A 35 -0.22 -6.68 4.34
CA SER A 35 -1.21 -5.64 4.47
C SER A 35 -2.55 -6.19 4.04
N GLU A 36 -3.61 -5.45 4.33
CA GLU A 36 -4.95 -5.83 3.92
C GLU A 36 -5.59 -4.66 3.18
N PHE A 37 -6.32 -4.99 2.12
CA PHE A 37 -7.03 -3.99 1.35
C PHE A 37 -8.40 -4.53 0.96
N ILE A 38 -9.44 -3.79 1.33
CA ILE A 38 -10.81 -4.14 0.97
C ILE A 38 -11.29 -3.06 0.00
N PRO A 39 -11.38 -3.38 -1.29
CA PRO A 39 -11.83 -2.38 -2.26
C PRO A 39 -13.30 -2.05 -2.09
N ASP A 40 -13.66 -0.81 -2.38
CA ASP A 40 -15.06 -0.39 -2.43
C ASP A 40 -15.42 0.08 -3.84
N THR A 41 -16.60 0.63 -3.98
CA THR A 41 -17.11 1.02 -5.31
C THR A 41 -16.28 2.09 -6.00
N MET A 42 -15.52 2.87 -5.23
CA MET A 42 -14.67 3.91 -5.80
C MET A 42 -13.37 3.38 -6.36
N HIS A 43 -13.08 2.11 -6.15
CA HIS A 43 -11.87 1.47 -6.63
C HIS A 43 -12.11 0.61 -7.87
N CYS A 44 -13.30 0.67 -8.45
CA CYS A 44 -13.65 -0.19 -9.58
C CYS A 44 -13.18 0.39 -10.91
N GLY A 45 -12.87 -0.50 -11.86
CA GLY A 45 -12.74 -0.16 -13.26
C GLY A 45 -14.08 -0.41 -13.95
N TYR A 46 -14.50 -1.68 -13.95
CA TYR A 46 -15.85 -2.06 -14.36
C TYR A 46 -16.67 -2.28 -13.09
N ASP A 47 -18.00 -2.19 -13.24
CA ASP A 47 -18.88 -2.42 -12.10
C ASP A 47 -18.60 -3.79 -11.49
N GLY A 48 -18.36 -3.80 -10.18
CA GLY A 48 -18.11 -5.02 -9.43
C GLY A 48 -16.70 -5.59 -9.58
N VAL A 49 -15.81 -4.89 -10.30
CA VAL A 49 -14.44 -5.37 -10.51
C VAL A 49 -13.47 -4.26 -10.12
N THR A 50 -12.56 -4.57 -9.20
CA THR A 50 -11.54 -3.62 -8.79
C THR A 50 -10.65 -3.23 -9.96
N HIS A 51 -10.38 -1.94 -10.10
CA HIS A 51 -9.52 -1.44 -11.17
C HIS A 51 -8.13 -2.07 -11.07
N GLY A 52 -7.62 -2.57 -12.21
CA GLY A 52 -6.31 -3.21 -12.25
C GLY A 52 -5.17 -2.31 -11.80
N GLY A 53 -5.27 -1.01 -12.08
CA GLY A 53 -4.28 -0.04 -11.62
C GLY A 53 -4.24 0.07 -10.10
N ILE A 54 -5.38 -0.04 -9.44
CA ILE A 54 -5.43 -0.06 -7.97
C ILE A 54 -4.75 -1.31 -7.44
N ILE A 55 -5.06 -2.47 -8.02
CA ILE A 55 -4.43 -3.72 -7.63
C ILE A 55 -2.92 -3.65 -7.82
N PHE A 56 -2.49 -3.14 -8.96
CA PHE A 56 -1.06 -3.01 -9.25
C PHE A 56 -0.38 -2.07 -8.26
N SER A 57 -1.03 -0.96 -7.93
CA SER A 57 -0.47 0.01 -6.97
C SER A 57 -0.27 -0.63 -5.61
N VAL A 58 -1.22 -1.44 -5.15
CA VAL A 58 -1.10 -2.13 -3.87
C VAL A 58 0.06 -3.11 -3.90
N LEU A 59 0.16 -3.91 -4.95
CA LEU A 59 1.24 -4.90 -5.08
C LEU A 59 2.61 -4.23 -5.18
N ASP A 60 2.69 -3.14 -5.94
CA ASP A 60 3.93 -2.39 -6.08
C ASP A 60 4.39 -1.85 -4.72
N ASP A 61 3.47 -1.29 -3.96
CA ASP A 61 3.80 -0.69 -2.68
C ASP A 61 4.16 -1.74 -1.63
N VAL A 62 3.55 -2.92 -1.70
CA VAL A 62 3.93 -4.04 -0.83
C VAL A 62 5.40 -4.40 -1.04
N MET A 63 5.82 -4.49 -2.30
CA MET A 63 7.21 -4.82 -2.62
C MET A 63 8.15 -3.71 -2.17
N ALA A 64 7.79 -2.46 -2.40
CA ALA A 64 8.62 -1.33 -1.99
C ALA A 64 8.76 -1.26 -0.48
N ASN A 65 7.68 -1.49 0.24
CA ASN A 65 7.73 -1.48 1.70
C ASN A 65 8.49 -2.67 2.27
N TRP A 66 8.42 -3.83 1.60
CA TRP A 66 9.23 -4.97 2.00
C TRP A 66 10.71 -4.60 1.95
N ILE A 67 11.15 -3.98 0.86
CA ILE A 67 12.53 -3.56 0.71
C ILE A 67 12.91 -2.56 1.79
N TYR A 68 12.06 -1.57 2.01
CA TYR A 68 12.32 -0.52 2.99
C TYR A 68 12.42 -1.09 4.41
N LEU A 69 11.46 -1.93 4.78
CA LEU A 69 11.39 -2.46 6.15
C LEU A 69 12.48 -3.50 6.43
N LYS A 70 13.03 -4.12 5.38
CA LYS A 70 14.19 -5.00 5.52
C LYS A 70 15.49 -4.21 5.64
N GLY A 71 15.43 -2.90 5.44
CA GLY A 71 16.64 -2.06 5.53
C GLY A 71 17.48 -2.07 4.26
N ILE A 72 16.97 -2.58 3.17
CA ILE A 72 17.66 -2.60 1.89
C ILE A 72 17.39 -1.29 1.17
N ARG A 73 18.45 -0.67 0.68
CA ARG A 73 18.34 0.57 -0.08
C ARG A 73 18.76 0.30 -1.51
N ALA A 74 17.89 0.65 -2.43
CA ALA A 74 18.19 0.52 -3.84
C ALA A 74 18.70 1.85 -4.40
#